data_c41d086c2740b9997825671f29c35ca0
#
_entry.id   c41d086c2740b9997825671f29c35ca0
#
_cell.length_a   1.000
_cell.length_b   1.000
_cell.length_c   1.000
_cell.angle_alpha   90.00
_cell.angle_beta   90.00
_cell.angle_gamma   90.00
#
_symmetry.space_group_name_H-M   'P 1'
#
loop_
_entity.id
_entity.type
_entity.pdbx_description
1 polymer ?
#
loop_
_entity_poly.entity_id
_entity_poly.type
_entity_poly.pdbx_seq_one_letter_code
_entity_poly.pdbx_strand_id
1 'polypeptide(L)'
;EVLIERILTEHTALAHVRASKAPKPGTRLLLEEHVNITVEGRDDALFLLRFDHEETALSLLEQYGHMPLPPYIDRPDESTDKERYQTVYNETPGAVAAPTAGLHFDDNMLAALKAKGVNLAFVTLHVGAGTFQPVRVENIEEHKMHAEYAEVSQEVVDAVLATKAKGKRVIAVGTTS
;
A
#
# COMPACT_ATOMS: atom_id res chain seq x y z
N GLU A 1 -0.45 -17.63 5.97
CA GLU A 1 -0.84 -16.23 5.68
C GLU A 1 -0.05 -15.75 4.46
N VAL A 2 -0.74 -15.10 3.53
CA VAL A 2 -0.14 -14.50 2.33
C VAL A 2 -0.57 -13.03 2.31
N LEU A 3 0.40 -12.12 2.29
CA LEU A 3 0.16 -10.68 2.17
C LEU A 3 0.74 -10.21 0.84
N ILE A 4 -0.13 -9.78 -0.05
CA ILE A 4 0.27 -9.28 -1.36
C ILE A 4 0.96 -7.93 -1.20
N GLU A 5 2.19 -7.81 -1.69
CA GLU A 5 2.97 -6.58 -1.68
C GLU A 5 2.75 -5.76 -2.95
N ARG A 6 2.71 -6.44 -4.11
CA ARG A 6 2.56 -5.79 -5.41
C ARG A 6 2.04 -6.75 -6.47
N ILE A 7 1.08 -6.32 -7.25
CA ILE A 7 0.64 -7.01 -8.47
C ILE A 7 1.62 -6.65 -9.60
N LEU A 8 2.15 -7.66 -10.28
CA LEU A 8 3.10 -7.49 -11.39
C LEU A 8 2.41 -7.57 -12.75
N THR A 9 1.50 -8.53 -12.88
CA THR A 9 0.71 -8.76 -14.09
C THR A 9 -0.72 -9.13 -13.68
N GLU A 10 -1.60 -9.39 -14.65
CA GLU A 10 -2.96 -9.84 -14.37
C GLU A 10 -3.03 -11.09 -13.47
N HIS A 11 -2.00 -11.95 -13.51
CA HIS A 11 -2.01 -13.23 -12.79
C HIS A 11 -0.80 -13.44 -11.88
N THR A 12 0.10 -12.47 -11.73
CA THR A 12 1.27 -12.62 -10.87
C THR A 12 1.42 -11.48 -9.87
N ALA A 13 1.93 -11.82 -8.69
CA ALA A 13 2.17 -10.84 -7.64
C ALA A 13 3.43 -11.19 -6.83
N LEU A 14 4.02 -10.17 -6.22
CA LEU A 14 4.98 -10.32 -5.12
C LEU A 14 4.24 -10.30 -3.79
N ALA A 15 4.64 -11.18 -2.89
CA ALA A 15 3.96 -11.32 -1.60
C ALA A 15 4.92 -11.75 -0.49
N HIS A 16 4.56 -11.36 0.74
CA HIS A 16 5.07 -12.00 1.94
C HIS A 16 4.29 -13.29 2.20
N VAL A 17 5.00 -14.38 2.47
CA VAL A 17 4.37 -15.66 2.84
C VAL A 17 4.86 -16.07 4.22
N ARG A 18 3.93 -16.14 5.16
CA ARG A 18 4.17 -16.66 6.51
C ARG A 18 3.63 -18.07 6.62
N ALA A 19 4.53 -19.02 6.72
CA ALA A 19 4.23 -20.45 6.86
C ALA A 19 5.23 -21.11 7.84
N SER A 20 4.89 -22.27 8.37
CA SER A 20 5.79 -23.07 9.24
C SER A 20 7.08 -23.48 8.52
N LYS A 21 7.02 -23.63 7.21
CA LYS A 21 8.13 -23.89 6.31
C LYS A 21 8.01 -22.99 5.08
N ALA A 22 9.09 -22.31 4.71
CA ALA A 22 9.10 -21.49 3.49
C ALA A 22 8.78 -22.38 2.27
N PRO A 23 7.76 -22.04 1.46
CA PRO A 23 7.40 -22.82 0.30
C PRO A 23 8.50 -22.73 -0.76
N LYS A 24 8.70 -23.85 -1.47
CA LYS A 24 9.65 -23.93 -2.59
C LYS A 24 8.95 -23.55 -3.91
N PRO A 25 9.70 -23.14 -4.95
CA PRO A 25 9.13 -23.01 -6.28
C PRO A 25 8.41 -24.30 -6.72
N GLY A 26 7.25 -24.13 -7.36
CA GLY A 26 6.33 -25.22 -7.72
C GLY A 26 5.35 -25.63 -6.62
N THR A 27 5.47 -25.12 -5.39
CA THR A 27 4.50 -25.39 -4.33
C THR A 27 3.17 -24.70 -4.67
N ARG A 28 2.07 -25.48 -4.59
CA ARG A 28 0.72 -24.96 -4.70
C ARG A 28 0.17 -24.64 -3.33
N LEU A 29 -0.48 -23.50 -3.22
CA LEU A 29 -1.18 -23.05 -2.01
C LEU A 29 -2.64 -22.79 -2.37
N LEU A 30 -3.53 -23.10 -1.44
CA LEU A 30 -4.95 -22.75 -1.53
C LEU A 30 -5.21 -21.63 -0.52
N LEU A 31 -5.67 -20.49 -1.00
CA LEU A 31 -6.01 -19.33 -0.20
C LEU A 31 -7.54 -19.21 -0.09
N GLU A 32 -8.03 -18.89 1.12
CA GLU A 32 -9.46 -18.68 1.43
C GLU A 32 -10.37 -19.80 0.89
N GLU A 33 -9.84 -21.05 0.80
CA GLU A 33 -10.52 -22.24 0.26
C GLU A 33 -10.94 -22.13 -1.22
N HIS A 34 -10.65 -21.03 -1.90
CA HIS A 34 -11.13 -20.74 -3.25
C HIS A 34 -10.01 -20.43 -4.25
N VAL A 35 -8.92 -19.79 -3.84
CA VAL A 35 -7.91 -19.27 -4.75
C VAL A 35 -6.68 -20.15 -4.76
N ASN A 36 -6.45 -20.85 -5.88
CA ASN A 36 -5.23 -21.62 -6.09
C ASN A 36 -4.11 -20.70 -6.59
N ILE A 37 -2.95 -20.79 -5.96
CA ILE A 37 -1.74 -20.09 -6.37
C ILE A 37 -0.55 -21.06 -6.45
N THR A 38 0.38 -20.78 -7.35
CA THR A 38 1.66 -21.48 -7.45
C THR A 38 2.79 -20.52 -7.08
N VAL A 39 3.69 -20.98 -6.21
CA VAL A 39 4.93 -20.26 -5.91
C VAL A 39 5.88 -20.47 -7.09
N GLU A 40 6.25 -19.41 -7.80
CA GLU A 40 7.16 -19.50 -8.95
C GLU A 40 8.63 -19.28 -8.57
N GLY A 41 8.87 -18.47 -7.54
CA GLY A 41 10.22 -18.14 -7.12
C GLY A 41 10.26 -17.15 -5.96
N ARG A 42 11.38 -16.45 -5.89
CA ARG A 42 11.62 -15.37 -4.93
C ARG A 42 12.25 -14.18 -5.64
N ASP A 43 11.90 -13.00 -5.12
CA ASP A 43 12.57 -11.75 -5.39
C ASP A 43 12.97 -11.16 -4.03
N ASP A 44 14.24 -11.29 -3.67
CA ASP A 44 14.80 -11.01 -2.35
C ASP A 44 13.99 -11.70 -1.21
N ALA A 45 13.37 -10.94 -0.33
CA ALA A 45 12.56 -11.45 0.77
C ALA A 45 11.13 -11.87 0.35
N LEU A 46 10.67 -11.43 -0.81
CA LEU A 46 9.32 -11.67 -1.30
C LEU A 46 9.24 -12.97 -2.12
N PHE A 47 8.04 -13.51 -2.21
CA PHE A 47 7.72 -14.66 -3.07
C PHE A 47 7.03 -14.17 -4.33
N LEU A 48 7.45 -14.68 -5.47
CA LEU A 48 6.74 -14.54 -6.73
C LEU A 48 5.64 -15.59 -6.78
N LEU A 49 4.41 -15.14 -6.81
CA LEU A 49 3.21 -15.96 -6.82
C LEU A 49 2.48 -15.81 -8.14
N ARG A 50 2.00 -16.94 -8.69
CA ARG A 50 1.09 -16.96 -9.82
C ARG A 50 -0.28 -17.45 -9.38
N PHE A 51 -1.30 -16.70 -9.74
CA PHE A 51 -2.70 -17.06 -9.53
C PHE A 51 -3.14 -18.03 -10.63
N ASP A 52 -3.51 -19.24 -10.24
CA ASP A 52 -3.94 -20.31 -11.14
C ASP A 52 -5.46 -20.22 -11.39
N HIS A 53 -5.89 -19.11 -11.94
CA HIS A 53 -7.31 -18.78 -12.13
C HIS A 53 -7.52 -18.00 -13.45
N GLU A 54 -8.74 -18.03 -14.00
CA GLU A 54 -9.12 -17.24 -15.19
C GLU A 54 -9.27 -15.75 -14.88
N GLU A 55 -9.72 -15.42 -13.67
CA GLU A 55 -9.83 -14.05 -13.18
C GLU A 55 -8.46 -13.47 -12.82
N THR A 56 -8.36 -12.13 -12.86
CA THR A 56 -7.14 -11.44 -12.50
C THR A 56 -6.85 -11.52 -11.01
N ALA A 57 -5.58 -11.39 -10.64
CA ALA A 57 -5.16 -11.33 -9.23
C ALA A 57 -5.92 -10.24 -8.46
N LEU A 58 -6.14 -9.06 -9.07
CA LEU A 58 -6.89 -7.96 -8.45
C LEU A 58 -8.34 -8.36 -8.19
N SER A 59 -9.05 -8.95 -9.17
CA SER A 59 -10.44 -9.41 -9.00
C SER A 59 -10.56 -10.42 -7.86
N LEU A 60 -9.63 -11.38 -7.80
CA LEU A 60 -9.61 -12.38 -6.73
C LEU A 60 -9.33 -11.76 -5.34
N LEU A 61 -8.45 -10.76 -5.27
CA LEU A 61 -8.19 -10.04 -4.03
C LEU A 61 -9.37 -9.20 -3.57
N GLU A 62 -10.11 -8.59 -4.49
CA GLU A 62 -11.34 -7.85 -4.19
C GLU A 62 -12.44 -8.74 -3.66
N GLN A 63 -12.55 -9.96 -4.20
CA GLN A 63 -13.59 -10.92 -3.86
C GLN A 63 -13.29 -11.70 -2.59
N TYR A 64 -12.07 -12.20 -2.42
CA TYR A 64 -11.69 -13.12 -1.35
C TYR A 64 -10.66 -12.53 -0.37
N GLY A 65 -10.04 -11.40 -0.71
CA GLY A 65 -9.00 -10.80 0.10
C GLY A 65 -9.52 -10.06 1.32
N HIS A 66 -8.66 -10.00 2.33
CA HIS A 66 -8.87 -9.28 3.58
C HIS A 66 -8.06 -7.99 3.60
N MET A 67 -8.60 -6.96 4.27
CA MET A 67 -7.88 -5.70 4.45
C MET A 67 -6.70 -5.92 5.43
N PRO A 68 -5.45 -5.65 5.01
CA PRO A 68 -4.29 -5.78 5.89
C PRO A 68 -4.27 -4.64 6.91
N LEU A 69 -4.95 -4.81 8.03
CA LEU A 69 -4.96 -3.82 9.10
C LEU A 69 -3.61 -3.77 9.82
N PRO A 70 -3.19 -2.58 10.31
CA PRO A 70 -1.98 -2.44 11.09
C PRO A 70 -2.02 -3.31 12.36
N PRO A 71 -0.89 -3.84 12.84
CA PRO A 71 -0.84 -4.75 14.00
C PRO A 71 -1.40 -4.17 15.31
N TYR A 72 -1.54 -2.85 15.42
CA TYR A 72 -2.14 -2.23 16.61
C TYR A 72 -3.67 -2.22 16.59
N ILE A 73 -4.29 -2.63 15.47
CA ILE A 73 -5.73 -2.90 15.37
C ILE A 73 -5.90 -4.41 15.60
N ASP A 74 -6.13 -4.79 16.85
CA ASP A 74 -6.21 -6.19 17.26
C ASP A 74 -7.65 -6.73 17.11
N ARG A 75 -8.09 -6.86 15.87
CA ARG A 75 -9.33 -7.51 15.46
C ARG A 75 -9.25 -7.97 14.00
N PRO A 76 -10.08 -8.92 13.57
CA PRO A 76 -10.29 -9.20 12.14
C PRO A 76 -10.78 -7.96 11.39
N ASP A 77 -10.51 -7.90 10.10
CA ASP A 77 -11.06 -6.88 9.23
C ASP A 77 -12.59 -7.04 9.06
N GLU A 78 -13.24 -5.93 8.79
CA GLU A 78 -14.66 -5.84 8.50
C GLU A 78 -14.88 -5.23 7.11
N SER A 79 -16.04 -5.43 6.50
CA SER A 79 -16.36 -4.89 5.17
C SER A 79 -16.18 -3.36 5.09
N THR A 80 -16.45 -2.67 6.20
CA THR A 80 -16.29 -1.22 6.30
C THR A 80 -14.83 -0.76 6.30
N ASP A 81 -13.87 -1.64 6.59
CA ASP A 81 -12.45 -1.26 6.63
C ASP A 81 -11.91 -0.97 5.22
N LYS A 82 -12.49 -1.58 4.18
CA LYS A 82 -12.13 -1.30 2.79
C LYS A 82 -12.28 0.18 2.44
N GLU A 83 -13.28 0.85 3.00
CA GLU A 83 -13.51 2.29 2.82
C GLU A 83 -12.82 3.13 3.89
N ARG A 84 -12.88 2.69 5.16
CA ARG A 84 -12.41 3.49 6.30
C ARG A 84 -10.90 3.47 6.48
N TYR A 85 -10.23 2.38 6.10
CA TYR A 85 -8.76 2.30 6.12
C TYR A 85 -8.19 2.71 4.77
N GLN A 86 -8.70 3.81 4.21
CA GLN A 86 -8.21 4.47 2.99
C GLN A 86 -8.57 5.95 3.00
N THR A 87 -7.80 6.77 2.30
CA THR A 87 -8.10 8.20 2.14
C THR A 87 -9.28 8.41 1.19
N VAL A 88 -10.06 9.48 1.39
CA VAL A 88 -11.19 9.84 0.51
C VAL A 88 -10.75 10.28 -0.90
N TYR A 89 -9.44 10.45 -1.12
CA TYR A 89 -8.85 10.86 -2.39
C TYR A 89 -7.94 9.78 -3.00
N ASN A 90 -8.07 8.52 -2.57
CA ASN A 90 -7.38 7.39 -3.19
C ASN A 90 -7.93 7.13 -4.60
N GLU A 91 -7.05 6.89 -5.56
CA GLU A 91 -7.42 6.64 -6.96
C GLU A 91 -6.75 5.39 -7.53
N THR A 92 -5.48 5.19 -7.22
CA THR A 92 -4.66 4.13 -7.84
C THR A 92 -4.42 2.98 -6.86
N PRO A 93 -4.91 1.76 -7.13
CA PRO A 93 -4.62 0.58 -6.32
C PRO A 93 -3.12 0.24 -6.31
N GLY A 94 -2.60 -0.30 -5.20
CA GLY A 94 -1.20 -0.75 -5.13
C GLY A 94 -0.53 -0.59 -3.77
N ALA A 95 -1.15 0.10 -2.81
CA ALA A 95 -0.62 0.21 -1.45
C ALA A 95 -1.11 -0.93 -0.56
N VAL A 96 -0.25 -1.40 0.34
CA VAL A 96 -0.60 -2.36 1.41
C VAL A 96 -1.13 -1.62 2.64
N ALA A 97 -0.64 -0.41 2.88
CA ALA A 97 -1.02 0.40 4.03
C ALA A 97 -1.53 1.79 3.59
N ALA A 98 -2.55 2.28 4.29
CA ALA A 98 -3.05 3.63 4.08
C ALA A 98 -2.10 4.69 4.69
N PRO A 99 -1.97 5.89 4.08
CA PRO A 99 -1.28 7.01 4.67
C PRO A 99 -2.12 7.59 5.82
N THR A 100 -1.89 7.09 7.04
CA THR A 100 -2.78 7.33 8.20
C THR A 100 -3.03 8.79 8.52
N ALA A 101 -2.07 9.68 8.27
CA ALA A 101 -2.29 11.12 8.41
C ALA A 101 -3.38 11.65 7.47
N GLY A 102 -3.52 11.05 6.29
CA GLY A 102 -4.54 11.40 5.30
C GLY A 102 -5.95 10.98 5.72
N LEU A 103 -6.09 9.99 6.61
CA LEU A 103 -7.40 9.54 7.12
C LEU A 103 -8.12 10.59 7.99
N HIS A 104 -7.41 11.63 8.43
CA HIS A 104 -8.00 12.76 9.13
C HIS A 104 -8.72 13.75 8.21
N PHE A 105 -8.62 13.58 6.89
CA PHE A 105 -9.25 14.45 5.90
C PHE A 105 -10.48 13.76 5.31
N ASP A 106 -11.60 14.46 5.38
CA ASP A 106 -12.84 14.12 4.69
C ASP A 106 -13.15 15.14 3.59
N ASP A 107 -14.17 14.88 2.78
CA ASP A 107 -14.59 15.76 1.69
C ASP A 107 -14.97 17.16 2.19
N ASN A 108 -15.58 17.27 3.37
CA ASN A 108 -15.97 18.55 3.96
C ASN A 108 -14.74 19.37 4.34
N MET A 109 -13.73 18.75 4.92
CA MET A 109 -12.46 19.41 5.25
C MET A 109 -11.72 19.85 4.00
N LEU A 110 -11.64 19.01 2.96
CA LEU A 110 -11.02 19.37 1.69
C LEU A 110 -11.74 20.53 1.01
N ALA A 111 -13.08 20.53 1.04
CA ALA A 111 -13.88 21.64 0.53
C ALA A 111 -13.65 22.95 1.32
N ALA A 112 -13.57 22.85 2.65
CA ALA A 112 -13.30 24.01 3.52
C ALA A 112 -11.90 24.61 3.28
N LEU A 113 -10.89 23.76 3.03
CA LEU A 113 -9.54 24.20 2.69
C LEU A 113 -9.54 24.93 1.35
N LYS A 114 -10.21 24.40 0.32
CA LYS A 114 -10.38 25.07 -0.98
C LYS A 114 -11.07 26.43 -0.83
N ALA A 115 -12.14 26.50 -0.03
CA ALA A 115 -12.85 27.75 0.24
C ALA A 115 -11.99 28.80 0.95
N LYS A 116 -10.99 28.39 1.72
CA LYS A 116 -9.99 29.27 2.32
C LYS A 116 -8.86 29.67 1.38
N GLY A 117 -8.89 29.27 0.11
CA GLY A 117 -7.86 29.55 -0.87
C GLY A 117 -6.59 28.70 -0.74
N VAL A 118 -6.67 27.54 -0.06
CA VAL A 118 -5.58 26.58 0.00
C VAL A 118 -5.59 25.74 -1.27
N ASN A 119 -4.47 25.69 -1.97
CA ASN A 119 -4.28 24.79 -3.10
C ASN A 119 -4.00 23.38 -2.59
N LEU A 120 -4.70 22.40 -3.16
CA LEU A 120 -4.50 20.99 -2.89
C LEU A 120 -3.75 20.36 -4.06
N ALA A 121 -2.77 19.52 -3.76
CA ALA A 121 -2.04 18.72 -4.73
C ALA A 121 -1.87 17.31 -4.18
N PHE A 122 -1.91 16.31 -5.05
CA PHE A 122 -1.91 14.91 -4.66
C PHE A 122 -0.76 14.17 -5.32
N VAL A 123 -0.13 13.30 -4.56
CA VAL A 123 0.89 12.36 -5.04
C VAL A 123 0.38 10.94 -4.87
N THR A 124 0.77 10.02 -5.73
CA THR A 124 0.47 8.60 -5.56
C THR A 124 1.60 7.92 -4.82
N LEU A 125 1.28 7.28 -3.71
CA LEU A 125 2.21 6.55 -2.87
C LEU A 125 1.74 5.10 -2.74
N HIS A 126 2.59 4.14 -3.11
CA HIS A 126 2.35 2.72 -2.86
C HIS A 126 3.16 2.30 -1.64
N VAL A 127 2.55 2.48 -0.46
CA VAL A 127 3.15 2.13 0.83
C VAL A 127 3.15 0.62 0.98
N GLY A 128 4.32 0.02 1.11
CA GLY A 128 4.49 -1.42 1.24
C GLY A 128 4.32 -1.93 2.68
N ALA A 129 4.31 -3.26 2.84
CA ALA A 129 4.21 -3.93 4.14
C ALA A 129 5.42 -3.65 5.06
N GLY A 130 6.50 -3.13 4.51
CA GLY A 130 7.68 -2.69 5.27
C GLY A 130 7.36 -1.71 6.39
N THR A 131 6.32 -0.87 6.21
CA THR A 131 5.86 0.09 7.22
C THR A 131 5.38 -0.59 8.53
N PHE A 132 4.98 -1.86 8.47
CA PHE A 132 4.56 -2.64 9.64
C PHE A 132 5.69 -3.45 10.27
N GLN A 133 6.89 -3.47 9.67
CA GLN A 133 8.00 -4.27 10.16
C GLN A 133 8.78 -3.51 11.23
N PRO A 134 9.06 -4.14 12.38
CA PRO A 134 9.91 -3.53 13.39
C PRO A 134 11.36 -3.49 12.93
N VAL A 135 12.11 -2.51 13.42
CA VAL A 135 13.58 -2.48 13.29
C VAL A 135 14.15 -3.70 14.03
N ARG A 136 14.92 -4.54 13.32
CA ARG A 136 15.46 -5.81 13.82
C ARG A 136 16.96 -5.80 14.07
N VAL A 137 17.63 -4.70 13.76
CA VAL A 137 19.07 -4.52 13.94
C VAL A 137 19.36 -3.76 15.22
N GLU A 138 20.47 -4.08 15.89
CA GLU A 138 20.89 -3.38 17.11
C GLU A 138 21.50 -1.99 16.76
N ASN A 139 22.22 -1.92 15.64
CA ASN A 139 22.81 -0.68 15.15
C ASN A 139 21.90 -0.09 14.06
N ILE A 140 21.39 1.12 14.28
CA ILE A 140 20.48 1.79 13.35
C ILE A 140 21.11 2.06 11.96
N GLU A 141 22.42 2.20 11.89
CA GLU A 141 23.15 2.40 10.63
C GLU A 141 23.11 1.14 9.73
N GLU A 142 22.86 -0.04 10.30
CA GLU A 142 22.71 -1.28 9.57
C GLU A 142 21.27 -1.51 9.08
N HIS A 143 20.33 -0.67 9.53
CA HIS A 143 18.95 -0.78 9.11
C HIS A 143 18.77 -0.34 7.66
N LYS A 144 18.33 -1.28 6.80
CA LYS A 144 17.96 -0.98 5.43
C LYS A 144 16.48 -0.56 5.39
N MET A 145 16.24 0.71 5.06
CA MET A 145 14.89 1.20 4.83
C MET A 145 14.28 0.52 3.60
N HIS A 146 13.01 0.18 3.70
CA HIS A 146 12.26 -0.33 2.55
C HIS A 146 12.06 0.80 1.54
N ALA A 147 12.23 0.46 0.25
CA ALA A 147 11.89 1.37 -0.83
C ALA A 147 10.38 1.36 -1.05
N GLU A 148 9.79 2.53 -1.16
CA GLU A 148 8.39 2.71 -1.54
C GLU A 148 8.32 3.31 -2.94
N TYR A 149 7.23 3.04 -3.65
CA TYR A 149 7.01 3.59 -4.98
C TYR A 149 6.16 4.86 -4.87
N ALA A 150 6.61 5.93 -5.52
CA ALA A 150 5.90 7.20 -5.53
C ALA A 150 5.82 7.77 -6.95
N GLU A 151 4.68 8.34 -7.30
CA GLU A 151 4.49 9.12 -8.52
C GLU A 151 4.19 10.57 -8.18
N VAL A 152 4.97 11.48 -8.76
CA VAL A 152 4.81 12.92 -8.59
C VAL A 152 4.65 13.56 -9.97
N SER A 153 3.48 14.11 -10.25
CA SER A 153 3.23 14.79 -11.53
C SER A 153 3.95 16.13 -11.60
N GLN A 154 4.20 16.61 -12.83
CA GLN A 154 4.78 17.93 -13.05
C GLN A 154 3.92 19.06 -12.45
N GLU A 155 2.60 18.91 -12.46
CA GLU A 155 1.66 19.87 -11.86
C GLU A 155 1.89 20.04 -10.36
N VAL A 156 2.17 18.95 -9.64
CA VAL A 156 2.49 18.99 -8.19
C VAL A 156 3.80 19.74 -7.97
N VAL A 157 4.82 19.44 -8.78
CA VAL A 157 6.12 20.14 -8.72
C VAL A 157 5.94 21.63 -8.93
N ASP A 158 5.21 22.01 -9.96
CA ASP A 158 4.96 23.42 -10.30
C ASP A 158 4.18 24.14 -9.18
N ALA A 159 3.17 23.49 -8.60
CA ALA A 159 2.40 24.04 -7.48
C ALA A 159 3.27 24.27 -6.23
N VAL A 160 4.17 23.34 -5.93
CA VAL A 160 5.12 23.45 -4.82
C VAL A 160 6.09 24.62 -5.06
N LEU A 161 6.69 24.69 -6.25
CA LEU A 161 7.64 25.74 -6.59
C LEU A 161 6.99 27.13 -6.59
N ALA A 162 5.78 27.27 -7.18
CA ALA A 162 5.02 28.52 -7.18
C ALA A 162 4.64 28.97 -5.76
N THR A 163 4.31 28.03 -4.88
CA THR A 163 3.99 28.32 -3.47
C THR A 163 5.22 28.82 -2.73
N LYS A 164 6.37 28.17 -2.90
CA LYS A 164 7.65 28.60 -2.32
C LYS A 164 8.10 29.94 -2.84
N ALA A 165 7.97 30.20 -4.14
CA ALA A 165 8.32 31.49 -4.74
C ALA A 165 7.50 32.67 -4.18
N LYS A 166 6.26 32.42 -3.73
CA LYS A 166 5.41 33.40 -3.04
C LYS A 166 5.74 33.55 -1.54
N GLY A 167 6.75 32.87 -1.03
CA GLY A 167 7.08 32.85 0.41
C GLY A 167 5.99 32.19 1.28
N LYS A 168 5.17 31.32 0.69
CA LYS A 168 4.11 30.60 1.40
C LYS A 168 4.56 29.21 1.82
N ARG A 169 3.76 28.58 2.70
CA ARG A 169 4.07 27.24 3.22
C ARG A 169 3.54 26.16 2.28
N VAL A 170 4.34 25.13 2.11
CA VAL A 170 3.92 23.82 1.61
C VAL A 170 3.78 22.89 2.80
N ILE A 171 2.68 22.18 2.89
CA ILE A 171 2.37 21.26 3.99
C ILE A 171 2.20 19.89 3.37
N ALA A 172 3.10 18.98 3.74
CA ALA A 172 3.00 17.55 3.42
C ALA A 172 2.11 16.85 4.44
N VAL A 173 1.25 15.94 3.97
CA VAL A 173 0.34 15.14 4.81
C VAL A 173 0.69 13.67 4.60
N GLY A 174 1.42 13.13 5.56
CA GLY A 174 1.98 11.78 5.51
C GLY A 174 3.49 11.76 5.67
N THR A 175 4.02 10.67 6.22
CA THR A 175 5.45 10.53 6.48
C THR A 175 6.25 10.30 5.20
N THR A 176 5.61 9.81 4.15
CA THR A 176 6.21 9.54 2.84
C THR A 176 5.99 10.69 1.83
N SER A 177 5.13 11.67 2.17
CA SER A 177 4.80 12.81 1.28
C SER A 177 5.87 13.89 1.28
#